data_6a67cb29729c2ea4be642217007de3bd
#
_entry.id   6a67cb29729c2ea4be642217007de3bd
#
_cell.length_a   1.000
_cell.length_b   1.000
_cell.length_c   1.000
_cell.angle_alpha   90.00
_cell.angle_beta   90.00
_cell.angle_gamma   90.00
#
_symmetry.space_group_name_H-M   'P 1'
#
loop_
_entity.id
_entity.type
_entity.pdbx_description
1 polymer ?
#
loop_
_entity_poly.entity_id
_entity_poly.type
_entity_poly.pdbx_seq_one_letter_code
_entity_poly.pdbx_strand_id
1 'polypeptide(L)'
;LKSQGKTIIIAEHRLYYLYDLADRIIYLSDGEIQGDYTLPEFQLIPAAEKAKMGLRPLGLSEFSDIEPASLHSGQGIWKLNHFHFAYKKQPETLSLENIELPAGNVTAVIGHNGAGKTTLSRCLCGLEKRCKGILQKDGTSYSSKQRLKLCYMVMQDVNHQLFTESVLEEVLLSKPGKDSD
;
A
#
# COMPACT_ATOMS: atom_id res chain seq x y z
N LEU A 1 -22.45 19.44 -9.90
CA LEU A 1 -23.74 18.82 -9.58
C LEU A 1 -24.42 19.53 -8.42
N LYS A 2 -23.74 19.74 -7.27
CA LYS A 2 -24.29 20.46 -6.11
C LYS A 2 -24.72 21.87 -6.50
N SER A 3 -23.91 22.61 -7.26
CA SER A 3 -24.24 23.95 -7.78
C SER A 3 -25.44 23.99 -8.75
N GLN A 4 -25.86 22.83 -9.23
CA GLN A 4 -27.06 22.66 -10.09
C GLN A 4 -28.30 22.23 -9.30
N GLY A 5 -28.25 22.32 -7.96
CA GLY A 5 -29.36 21.92 -7.09
C GLY A 5 -29.61 20.40 -7.02
N LYS A 6 -28.64 19.57 -7.39
CA LYS A 6 -28.77 18.11 -7.30
C LYS A 6 -28.46 17.62 -5.90
N THR A 7 -29.28 16.71 -5.36
CA THR A 7 -28.96 15.95 -4.16
C THR A 7 -28.00 14.83 -4.53
N ILE A 8 -26.91 14.71 -3.80
CA ILE A 8 -25.85 13.72 -4.04
C ILE A 8 -25.74 12.88 -2.79
N ILE A 9 -25.87 11.55 -2.92
CA ILE A 9 -25.67 10.57 -1.85
C ILE A 9 -24.44 9.76 -2.23
N ILE A 10 -23.46 9.70 -1.32
CA ILE A 10 -22.21 8.94 -1.50
C ILE A 10 -22.08 7.98 -0.33
N ALA A 11 -22.06 6.67 -0.61
CA ALA A 11 -21.75 5.64 0.36
C ALA A 11 -20.26 5.32 0.28
N GLU A 12 -19.53 5.62 1.33
CA GLU A 12 -18.06 5.49 1.35
C GLU A 12 -17.54 5.31 2.79
N HIS A 13 -16.44 4.61 2.93
CA HIS A 13 -15.72 4.42 4.18
C HIS A 13 -14.42 5.24 4.27
N ARG A 14 -14.01 5.85 3.15
CA ARG A 14 -12.85 6.76 3.06
C ARG A 14 -13.34 8.18 3.08
N LEU A 15 -13.31 8.81 4.23
CA LEU A 15 -13.94 10.11 4.45
C LEU A 15 -13.08 11.29 4.02
N TYR A 16 -11.76 11.11 3.87
CA TYR A 16 -10.80 12.22 3.69
C TYR A 16 -11.12 13.17 2.52
N TYR A 17 -11.65 12.66 1.40
CA TYR A 17 -12.00 13.51 0.25
C TYR A 17 -13.44 14.03 0.29
N LEU A 18 -14.28 13.50 1.17
CA LEU A 18 -15.67 13.94 1.36
C LEU A 18 -15.79 15.01 2.43
N TYR A 19 -14.75 15.18 3.24
CA TYR A 19 -14.76 15.98 4.44
C TYR A 19 -15.08 17.45 4.18
N ASP A 20 -14.62 18.03 3.05
CA ASP A 20 -14.91 19.39 2.66
C ASP A 20 -16.15 19.52 1.74
N LEU A 21 -16.74 18.40 1.35
CA LEU A 21 -17.83 18.36 0.37
C LEU A 21 -19.18 18.01 0.98
N ALA A 22 -19.18 17.27 2.09
CA ALA A 22 -20.41 16.77 2.72
C ALA A 22 -21.08 17.86 3.56
N ASP A 23 -22.39 18.00 3.41
CA ASP A 23 -23.21 18.87 4.27
C ASP A 23 -23.76 18.08 5.48
N ARG A 24 -23.97 16.78 5.30
CA ARG A 24 -24.57 15.89 6.28
C ARG A 24 -23.93 14.51 6.20
N ILE A 25 -23.71 13.88 7.34
CA ILE A 25 -23.07 12.58 7.46
C ILE A 25 -24.01 11.66 8.23
N ILE A 26 -24.39 10.54 7.61
CA ILE A 26 -25.21 9.51 8.21
C ILE A 26 -24.33 8.31 8.46
N TYR A 27 -24.21 7.90 9.72
CA TYR A 27 -23.52 6.69 10.10
C TYR A 27 -24.47 5.52 10.22
N LEU A 28 -24.21 4.45 9.45
CA LEU A 28 -24.95 3.21 9.49
C LEU A 28 -24.12 2.10 10.12
N SER A 29 -24.74 1.30 10.99
CA SER A 29 -24.21 0.04 11.46
C SER A 29 -25.36 -0.97 11.58
N ASP A 30 -25.11 -2.21 11.18
CA ASP A 30 -26.07 -3.32 11.22
C ASP A 30 -27.42 -3.03 10.54
N GLY A 31 -27.40 -2.20 9.50
CA GLY A 31 -28.58 -1.81 8.74
C GLY A 31 -29.43 -0.69 9.37
N GLU A 32 -28.98 -0.12 10.48
CA GLU A 32 -29.66 0.94 11.21
C GLU A 32 -28.85 2.25 11.20
N ILE A 33 -29.54 3.39 11.24
CA ILE A 33 -28.90 4.69 11.42
C ILE A 33 -28.50 4.84 12.89
N GLN A 34 -27.22 4.82 13.16
CA GLN A 34 -26.63 5.00 14.49
C GLN A 34 -26.22 6.43 14.77
N GLY A 35 -26.10 7.25 13.73
CA GLY A 35 -25.75 8.66 13.87
C GLY A 35 -26.14 9.48 12.64
N ASP A 36 -26.47 10.74 12.91
CA ASP A 36 -26.85 11.73 11.90
C ASP A 36 -26.24 13.07 12.33
N TYR A 37 -25.26 13.53 11.57
CA TYR A 37 -24.39 14.62 11.96
C TYR A 37 -24.32 15.66 10.85
N THR A 38 -24.22 16.92 11.25
CA THR A 38 -23.64 17.94 10.38
C THR A 38 -22.13 17.75 10.31
N LEU A 39 -21.47 18.32 9.29
CA LEU A 39 -20.01 18.22 9.20
C LEU A 39 -19.28 18.76 10.44
N PRO A 40 -19.62 19.95 11.01
CA PRO A 40 -18.99 20.44 12.23
C PRO A 40 -19.15 19.50 13.43
N GLU A 41 -20.32 18.91 13.63
CA GLU A 41 -20.57 17.95 14.72
C GLU A 41 -19.72 16.70 14.55
N PHE A 42 -19.64 16.16 13.34
CA PHE A 42 -18.81 15.00 13.04
C PHE A 42 -17.31 15.28 13.23
N GLN A 43 -16.86 16.49 12.97
CA GLN A 43 -15.48 16.91 13.19
C GLN A 43 -15.09 16.81 14.68
N LEU A 44 -16.01 17.13 15.58
CA LEU A 44 -15.79 17.10 17.02
C LEU A 44 -15.71 15.68 17.62
N ILE A 45 -16.13 14.64 16.88
CA ILE A 45 -16.02 13.25 17.35
C ILE A 45 -14.53 12.88 17.47
N PRO A 46 -14.09 12.38 18.63
CA PRO A 46 -12.70 11.98 18.84
C PRO A 46 -12.26 10.87 17.86
N ALA A 47 -10.98 10.88 17.48
CA ALA A 47 -10.41 9.89 16.57
C ALA A 47 -10.60 8.44 17.09
N ALA A 48 -10.45 8.22 18.39
CA ALA A 48 -10.68 6.92 19.02
C ALA A 48 -12.12 6.43 18.88
N GLU A 49 -13.10 7.33 18.88
CA GLU A 49 -14.51 6.99 18.69
C GLU A 49 -14.81 6.69 17.22
N LYS A 50 -14.30 7.50 16.30
CA LYS A 50 -14.35 7.24 14.85
C LYS A 50 -13.72 5.88 14.51
N ALA A 51 -12.62 5.51 15.15
CA ALA A 51 -12.01 4.20 14.97
C ALA A 51 -12.93 3.04 15.44
N LYS A 52 -13.67 3.21 16.55
CA LYS A 52 -14.68 2.22 17.00
C LYS A 52 -15.84 2.11 16.02
N MET A 53 -16.19 3.18 15.34
CA MET A 53 -17.17 3.18 14.25
C MET A 53 -16.66 2.48 12.98
N GLY A 54 -15.44 1.97 12.94
CA GLY A 54 -14.83 1.35 11.78
C GLY A 54 -14.38 2.35 10.69
N LEU A 55 -14.35 3.63 11.02
CA LEU A 55 -13.97 4.68 10.08
C LEU A 55 -12.45 4.85 10.05
N ARG A 56 -11.94 5.11 8.85
CA ARG A 56 -10.51 5.41 8.68
C ARG A 56 -10.20 6.84 9.12
N PRO A 57 -8.97 7.08 9.61
CA PRO A 57 -8.52 8.42 9.96
C PRO A 57 -8.73 9.42 8.82
N LEU A 58 -9.11 10.64 9.16
CA LEU A 58 -9.42 11.69 8.20
C LEU A 58 -8.17 12.36 7.64
N GLY A 59 -7.07 12.33 8.38
CA GLY A 59 -5.83 12.95 7.96
C GLY A 59 -4.62 12.49 8.76
N LEU A 60 -3.45 12.88 8.29
CA LEU A 60 -2.17 12.56 8.95
C LEU A 60 -2.05 13.21 10.34
N SER A 61 -2.77 14.28 10.60
CA SER A 61 -2.81 14.95 11.92
C SER A 61 -3.38 14.08 13.03
N GLU A 62 -4.21 13.09 12.70
CA GLU A 62 -4.72 12.13 13.68
C GLU A 62 -3.66 11.09 14.12
N PHE A 63 -2.51 11.09 13.47
CA PHE A 63 -1.35 10.26 13.80
C PHE A 63 -0.23 11.05 14.49
N SER A 64 -0.50 12.28 14.95
CA SER A 64 0.51 13.14 15.59
C SER A 64 1.14 12.52 16.85
N ASP A 65 0.44 11.60 17.50
CA ASP A 65 0.91 10.90 18.71
C ASP A 65 1.72 9.63 18.41
N ILE A 66 1.90 9.29 17.13
CA ILE A 66 2.79 8.22 16.73
C ILE A 66 4.20 8.79 16.70
N GLU A 67 5.00 8.41 17.68
CA GLU A 67 6.44 8.71 17.64
C GLU A 67 7.01 8.20 16.31
N PRO A 68 7.74 9.05 15.57
CA PRO A 68 8.38 8.60 14.34
C PRO A 68 9.26 7.40 14.68
N ALA A 69 9.01 6.28 14.01
CA ALA A 69 9.82 5.09 14.20
C ALA A 69 11.28 5.47 14.06
N SER A 70 12.06 5.26 15.12
CA SER A 70 13.49 5.51 15.08
C SER A 70 14.07 4.73 13.91
N LEU A 71 14.79 5.40 13.01
CA LEU A 71 15.50 4.74 11.94
C LEU A 71 16.37 3.65 12.56
N HIS A 72 16.09 2.40 12.24
CA HIS A 72 16.93 1.31 12.68
C HIS A 72 18.29 1.44 12.00
N SER A 73 19.18 2.19 12.63
CA SER A 73 20.56 2.31 12.20
C SER A 73 21.26 0.96 12.44
N GLY A 74 21.82 0.38 11.38
CA GLY A 74 22.69 -0.79 11.50
C GLY A 74 22.36 -2.02 10.69
N GLN A 75 21.22 -2.05 9.96
CA GLN A 75 20.87 -3.19 9.10
C GLN A 75 21.39 -3.08 7.64
N GLY A 76 22.22 -2.08 7.35
CA GLY A 76 22.77 -1.84 6.00
C GLY A 76 21.82 -1.06 5.09
N ILE A 77 22.28 -0.84 3.87
CA ILE A 77 21.56 -0.07 2.84
C ILE A 77 21.41 -0.90 1.59
N TRP A 78 20.17 -1.02 1.10
CA TRP A 78 19.90 -1.52 -0.23
C TRP A 78 20.16 -0.43 -1.25
N LYS A 79 20.97 -0.72 -2.26
CA LYS A 79 21.29 0.20 -3.34
C LYS A 79 20.72 -0.32 -4.65
N LEU A 80 19.94 0.52 -5.30
CA LEU A 80 19.44 0.30 -6.65
C LEU A 80 20.27 1.16 -7.60
N ASN A 81 21.00 0.56 -8.50
CA ASN A 81 21.81 1.27 -9.47
C ASN A 81 21.31 0.98 -10.90
N HIS A 82 21.05 2.04 -11.66
CA HIS A 82 20.61 1.97 -13.07
C HIS A 82 19.41 1.04 -13.29
N PHE A 83 18.36 1.20 -12.48
CA PHE A 83 17.14 0.41 -12.59
C PHE A 83 16.29 0.92 -13.74
N HIS A 84 16.26 0.17 -14.83
CA HIS A 84 15.51 0.49 -16.05
C HIS A 84 14.56 -0.63 -16.42
N PHE A 85 13.35 -0.28 -16.78
CA PHE A 85 12.35 -1.25 -17.22
C PHE A 85 11.39 -0.65 -18.23
N ALA A 86 11.09 -1.42 -19.28
CA ALA A 86 10.02 -1.13 -20.22
C ALA A 86 9.20 -2.40 -20.49
N TYR A 87 7.89 -2.25 -20.57
CA TYR A 87 7.01 -3.30 -21.08
C TYR A 87 7.24 -3.49 -22.58
N LYS A 88 6.90 -4.70 -23.08
CA LYS A 88 7.10 -5.02 -24.50
C LYS A 88 6.37 -4.00 -25.39
N LYS A 89 7.11 -3.41 -26.32
CA LYS A 89 6.62 -2.39 -27.26
C LYS A 89 6.06 -1.11 -26.60
N GLN A 90 6.49 -0.79 -25.38
CA GLN A 90 6.12 0.44 -24.67
C GLN A 90 7.35 1.27 -24.35
N PRO A 91 7.19 2.59 -24.15
CA PRO A 91 8.28 3.44 -23.66
C PRO A 91 8.75 2.97 -22.28
N GLU A 92 9.92 3.48 -21.89
CA GLU A 92 10.50 3.15 -20.59
C GLU A 92 9.56 3.58 -19.45
N THR A 93 9.23 2.62 -18.60
CA THR A 93 8.31 2.82 -17.46
C THR A 93 9.08 3.18 -16.19
N LEU A 94 10.32 2.69 -16.05
CA LEU A 94 11.22 3.02 -14.95
C LEU A 94 12.57 3.43 -15.50
N SER A 95 13.08 4.53 -14.96
CA SER A 95 14.43 5.04 -15.21
C SER A 95 14.93 5.62 -13.89
N LEU A 96 15.59 4.80 -13.09
CA LEU A 96 16.08 5.15 -11.76
C LEU A 96 17.58 4.93 -11.71
N GLU A 97 18.32 6.02 -11.50
CA GLU A 97 19.79 5.95 -11.55
C GLU A 97 20.39 5.36 -10.28
N ASN A 98 20.22 6.03 -9.15
CA ASN A 98 20.79 5.61 -7.89
C ASN A 98 19.78 5.88 -6.76
N ILE A 99 19.26 4.83 -6.15
CA ILE A 99 18.35 4.91 -5.03
C ILE A 99 18.93 4.11 -3.87
N GLU A 100 18.87 4.69 -2.69
CA GLU A 100 19.25 4.04 -1.44
C GLU A 100 18.03 3.82 -0.56
N LEU A 101 17.84 2.60 -0.11
CA LEU A 101 16.74 2.21 0.79
C LEU A 101 17.34 1.65 2.09
N PRO A 102 17.15 2.32 3.23
CA PRO A 102 17.62 1.81 4.51
C PRO A 102 16.97 0.46 4.83
N ALA A 103 17.76 -0.54 5.13
CA ALA A 103 17.26 -1.85 5.53
C ALA A 103 16.62 -1.77 6.94
N GLY A 104 15.57 -2.57 7.17
CA GLY A 104 14.83 -2.55 8.43
C GLY A 104 13.88 -1.37 8.62
N ASN A 105 13.73 -0.51 7.61
CA ASN A 105 12.82 0.62 7.66
C ASN A 105 11.63 0.44 6.70
N VAL A 106 10.55 1.16 6.96
CA VAL A 106 9.40 1.24 6.06
C VAL A 106 9.62 2.41 5.09
N THR A 107 9.65 2.11 3.80
CA THR A 107 9.78 3.13 2.75
C THR A 107 8.44 3.27 2.01
N ALA A 108 7.87 4.46 2.01
CA ALA A 108 6.68 4.77 1.24
C ALA A 108 7.04 5.19 -0.19
N VAL A 109 6.43 4.54 -1.18
CA VAL A 109 6.54 4.92 -2.59
C VAL A 109 5.24 5.60 -3.01
N ILE A 110 5.30 6.90 -3.24
CA ILE A 110 4.15 7.74 -3.59
C ILE A 110 4.24 8.22 -5.05
N GLY A 111 3.10 8.60 -5.62
CA GLY A 111 3.00 9.13 -6.98
C GLY A 111 1.60 8.92 -7.56
N HIS A 112 1.30 9.59 -8.67
CA HIS A 112 0.00 9.46 -9.38
C HIS A 112 -0.21 8.05 -9.97
N ASN A 113 -1.44 7.77 -10.42
CA ASN A 113 -1.73 6.51 -11.12
C ASN A 113 -0.94 6.45 -12.44
N GLY A 114 -0.30 5.30 -12.70
CA GLY A 114 0.59 5.14 -13.85
C GLY A 114 2.04 5.58 -13.63
N ALA A 115 2.41 6.15 -12.48
CA ALA A 115 3.79 6.59 -12.18
C ALA A 115 4.83 5.45 -12.05
N GLY A 116 4.43 4.18 -12.21
CA GLY A 116 5.36 3.06 -12.14
C GLY A 116 5.57 2.42 -10.76
N LYS A 117 4.79 2.81 -9.73
CA LYS A 117 4.92 2.29 -8.35
C LYS A 117 4.85 0.75 -8.29
N THR A 118 3.81 0.18 -8.87
CA THR A 118 3.64 -1.29 -8.94
C THR A 118 4.75 -1.94 -9.77
N THR A 119 5.17 -1.30 -10.85
CA THR A 119 6.27 -1.79 -11.69
C THR A 119 7.58 -1.82 -10.92
N LEU A 120 7.86 -0.78 -10.13
CA LEU A 120 9.04 -0.74 -9.25
C LEU A 120 9.00 -1.88 -8.23
N SER A 121 7.88 -2.08 -7.54
CA SER A 121 7.72 -3.18 -6.58
C SER A 121 7.95 -4.55 -7.23
N ARG A 122 7.39 -4.79 -8.42
CA ARG A 122 7.60 -6.02 -9.19
C ARG A 122 9.06 -6.21 -9.62
N CYS A 123 9.73 -5.14 -10.04
CA CYS A 123 11.15 -5.17 -10.37
C CYS A 123 12.02 -5.47 -9.14
N LEU A 124 11.74 -4.84 -8.00
CA LEU A 124 12.45 -5.08 -6.74
C LEU A 124 12.32 -6.54 -6.28
N CYS A 125 11.11 -7.10 -6.32
CA CYS A 125 10.88 -8.49 -5.98
C CYS A 125 11.46 -9.50 -6.98
N GLY A 126 11.95 -9.04 -8.16
CA GLY A 126 12.50 -9.93 -9.18
C GLY A 126 11.45 -10.58 -10.09
N LEU A 127 10.18 -10.19 -10.01
CA LEU A 127 9.09 -10.69 -10.86
C LEU A 127 9.28 -10.25 -12.32
N GLU A 128 9.83 -9.06 -12.54
CA GLU A 128 10.12 -8.56 -13.87
C GLU A 128 11.56 -8.92 -14.28
N LYS A 129 11.72 -10.08 -14.92
CA LYS A 129 13.03 -10.60 -15.35
C LYS A 129 13.79 -9.71 -16.33
N ARG A 130 13.08 -8.82 -17.03
CA ARG A 130 13.66 -7.88 -18.00
C ARG A 130 14.12 -6.57 -17.37
N CYS A 131 13.87 -6.37 -16.08
CA CYS A 131 14.38 -5.21 -15.37
C CYS A 131 15.91 -5.26 -15.39
N LYS A 132 16.52 -4.21 -15.92
CA LYS A 132 17.96 -3.98 -15.92
C LYS A 132 18.37 -3.27 -14.65
N GLY A 133 19.65 -3.30 -14.34
CA GLY A 133 20.20 -2.67 -13.15
C GLY A 133 20.60 -3.65 -12.06
N ILE A 134 21.21 -3.12 -11.03
CA ILE A 134 21.80 -3.88 -9.94
C ILE A 134 21.10 -3.52 -8.63
N LEU A 135 20.60 -4.52 -7.93
CA LEU A 135 20.19 -4.41 -6.53
C LEU A 135 21.29 -5.05 -5.68
N GLN A 136 21.85 -4.28 -4.77
CA GLN A 136 22.89 -4.76 -3.87
C GLN A 136 22.66 -4.32 -2.43
N LYS A 137 23.20 -5.11 -1.49
CA LYS A 137 23.27 -4.78 -0.07
C LYS A 137 24.63 -5.23 0.46
N ASP A 138 25.33 -4.38 1.18
CA ASP A 138 26.63 -4.67 1.82
C ASP A 138 27.64 -5.28 0.83
N GLY A 139 27.71 -4.73 -0.38
CA GLY A 139 28.60 -5.20 -1.46
C GLY A 139 28.12 -6.45 -2.21
N THR A 140 27.06 -7.10 -1.75
CA THR A 140 26.49 -8.30 -2.40
C THR A 140 25.40 -7.93 -3.37
N SER A 141 25.50 -8.35 -4.63
CA SER A 141 24.48 -8.15 -5.66
C SER A 141 23.48 -9.30 -5.70
N TYR A 142 22.22 -8.98 -5.93
CA TYR A 142 21.11 -9.95 -5.90
C TYR A 142 20.45 -10.06 -7.29
N SER A 143 20.55 -11.23 -7.89
CA SER A 143 19.84 -11.58 -9.13
C SER A 143 18.32 -11.63 -8.92
N SER A 144 17.54 -11.54 -10.00
CA SER A 144 16.07 -11.66 -9.94
C SER A 144 15.62 -12.96 -9.24
N LYS A 145 16.30 -14.07 -9.47
CA LYS A 145 15.99 -15.37 -8.82
C LYS A 145 16.24 -15.35 -7.31
N GLN A 146 17.29 -14.66 -6.85
CA GLN A 146 17.58 -14.50 -5.42
C GLN A 146 16.56 -13.57 -4.77
N ARG A 147 16.20 -12.46 -5.44
CA ARG A 147 15.19 -11.51 -4.97
C ARG A 147 13.82 -12.16 -4.78
N LEU A 148 13.39 -13.01 -5.70
CA LEU A 148 12.15 -13.80 -5.56
C LEU A 148 12.09 -14.67 -4.29
N LYS A 149 13.25 -15.10 -3.78
CA LYS A 149 13.32 -15.89 -2.54
C LYS A 149 13.37 -15.02 -1.27
N LEU A 150 13.78 -13.76 -1.40
CA LEU A 150 13.99 -12.85 -0.28
C LEU A 150 12.84 -11.86 -0.07
N CYS A 151 12.06 -11.61 -1.13
CA CYS A 151 11.00 -10.61 -1.11
C CYS A 151 9.63 -11.26 -1.10
N TYR A 152 8.74 -10.69 -0.32
CA TYR A 152 7.31 -10.99 -0.38
C TYR A 152 6.58 -9.77 -0.95
N MET A 153 5.62 -10.00 -1.82
CA MET A 153 4.82 -8.95 -2.42
C MET A 153 3.34 -9.18 -2.12
N VAL A 154 2.71 -8.18 -1.51
CA VAL A 154 1.25 -8.16 -1.36
C VAL A 154 0.68 -7.33 -2.50
N MET A 155 -0.19 -7.91 -3.31
CA MET A 155 -0.83 -7.23 -4.44
C MET A 155 -1.93 -6.27 -3.94
N GLN A 156 -2.25 -5.27 -4.76
CA GLN A 156 -3.34 -4.34 -4.46
C GLN A 156 -4.69 -5.08 -4.35
N ASP A 157 -4.94 -6.04 -5.21
CA ASP A 157 -6.04 -6.99 -5.09
C ASP A 157 -5.48 -8.33 -4.57
N VAL A 158 -5.65 -8.54 -3.27
CA VAL A 158 -5.15 -9.73 -2.58
C VAL A 158 -5.87 -11.01 -3.00
N ASN A 159 -7.10 -10.92 -3.51
CA ASN A 159 -7.85 -12.09 -3.97
C ASN A 159 -7.17 -12.79 -5.15
N HIS A 160 -6.42 -12.06 -5.96
CA HIS A 160 -5.63 -12.65 -7.06
C HIS A 160 -4.40 -13.43 -6.57
N GLN A 161 -4.13 -13.44 -5.27
CA GLN A 161 -3.03 -14.20 -4.67
C GLN A 161 -3.49 -15.43 -3.91
N LEU A 162 -4.80 -15.62 -3.76
CA LEU A 162 -5.39 -16.78 -3.10
C LEU A 162 -5.69 -17.85 -4.15
N PHE A 163 -5.18 -19.06 -3.94
CA PHE A 163 -5.26 -20.18 -4.88
C PHE A 163 -6.15 -21.30 -4.38
N THR A 164 -6.53 -21.30 -3.09
CA THR A 164 -7.30 -22.37 -2.46
C THR A 164 -8.60 -21.88 -1.88
N GLU A 165 -9.50 -22.80 -1.57
CA GLU A 165 -10.83 -22.50 -1.03
C GLU A 165 -10.84 -22.33 0.50
N SER A 166 -9.73 -22.68 1.17
CA SER A 166 -9.63 -22.57 2.62
C SER A 166 -8.31 -21.93 3.08
N VAL A 167 -8.39 -21.21 4.21
CA VAL A 167 -7.23 -20.59 4.85
C VAL A 167 -6.14 -21.62 5.20
N LEU A 168 -6.55 -22.81 5.62
CA LEU A 168 -5.59 -23.86 5.97
C LEU A 168 -4.79 -24.34 4.76
N GLU A 169 -5.46 -24.60 3.64
CA GLU A 169 -4.80 -25.02 2.40
C GLU A 169 -3.87 -23.93 1.87
N GLU A 170 -4.30 -22.66 1.93
CA GLU A 170 -3.48 -21.53 1.50
C GLU A 170 -2.19 -21.41 2.32
N VAL A 171 -2.28 -21.60 3.63
CA VAL A 171 -1.11 -21.63 4.52
C VAL A 171 -0.21 -22.85 4.24
N LEU A 172 -0.80 -23.99 3.89
CA LEU A 172 -0.04 -25.21 3.58
C LEU A 172 0.71 -25.10 2.24
N LEU A 173 0.18 -24.36 1.26
CA LEU A 173 0.87 -24.08 -0.01
C LEU A 173 2.21 -23.38 0.18
N SER A 174 2.32 -22.55 1.21
CA SER A 174 3.55 -21.79 1.48
C SER A 174 4.61 -22.58 2.25
N LYS A 175 4.28 -23.78 2.76
CA LYS A 175 5.27 -24.66 3.36
C LYS A 175 6.16 -25.24 2.27
N PRO A 176 7.50 -25.16 2.39
CA PRO A 176 8.37 -25.92 1.52
C PRO A 176 8.00 -27.39 1.69
N GLY A 177 7.59 -28.03 0.60
CA GLY A 177 7.29 -29.46 0.61
C GLY A 177 8.48 -30.20 1.23
N LYS A 178 8.22 -31.11 2.14
CA LYS A 178 9.16 -32.19 2.38
C LYS A 178 9.26 -32.89 1.03
N ASP A 179 10.43 -32.82 0.40
CA ASP A 179 10.75 -33.71 -0.69
C ASP A 179 10.43 -35.11 -0.18
N SER A 180 9.40 -35.72 -0.75
CA SER A 180 9.09 -37.11 -0.55
C SER A 180 10.25 -37.87 -1.17
N ASP A 181 11.08 -38.48 -0.32
CA ASP A 181 11.97 -39.57 -0.68
C ASP A 181 11.19 -40.69 -1.37
#